data_795731df0010c8fbe9b88c2835418823
#
_entry.id   795731df0010c8fbe9b88c2835418823
#
_cell.length_a   1.000
_cell.length_b   1.000
_cell.length_c   1.000
_cell.angle_alpha   90.00
_cell.angle_beta   90.00
_cell.angle_gamma   90.00
#
_symmetry.space_group_name_H-M   'P 1'
#
loop_
_entity.id
_entity.type
_entity.pdbx_description
1 polymer ?
#
loop_
_entity_poly.entity_id
_entity_poly.type
_entity_poly.pdbx_seq_one_letter_code
_entity_poly.pdbx_strand_id
1 'polypeptide(L)'
;MKRARYISMVLGMLLLVTFLANCHLVEAARDKSSVLLVFNDQSGRGKEERLSEIAHEVLNRKINGLYEVVDSKQAEMRLAEDSHYEEDLPVLLSELEEYPATYVIYVELLPFKQVEGFNIIWHRKKMTANIGLRIIDKKNSKEIFRQEYNAVREDDTDYFFVGSSSMARKSLKGALFTVGEAISVHLPL
;
A
#
# COMPACT_ATOMS: atom_id res chain seq x y z
N MET A 1 -22.45 -61.82 -1.60
CA MET A 1 -21.97 -60.88 -0.56
C MET A 1 -20.77 -60.06 -0.97
N LYS A 2 -19.81 -60.49 -1.78
CA LYS A 2 -18.61 -59.70 -2.17
C LYS A 2 -18.95 -58.50 -3.07
N ARG A 3 -19.89 -58.58 -4.00
CA ARG A 3 -20.28 -57.48 -4.94
C ARG A 3 -20.92 -56.30 -4.23
N ALA A 4 -21.72 -56.51 -3.19
CA ALA A 4 -22.34 -55.43 -2.45
C ALA A 4 -21.30 -54.54 -1.68
N ARG A 5 -20.23 -55.17 -1.16
CA ARG A 5 -19.14 -54.44 -0.49
C ARG A 5 -18.32 -53.59 -1.46
N TYR A 6 -18.10 -54.03 -2.70
CA TYR A 6 -17.40 -53.23 -3.72
C TYR A 6 -18.20 -51.98 -4.14
N ILE A 7 -19.51 -52.13 -4.33
CA ILE A 7 -20.40 -51.05 -4.71
C ILE A 7 -20.43 -49.99 -3.60
N SER A 8 -20.51 -50.36 -2.34
CA SER A 8 -20.48 -49.45 -1.20
C SER A 8 -19.16 -48.72 -1.07
N MET A 9 -18.04 -49.40 -1.35
CA MET A 9 -16.70 -48.79 -1.29
C MET A 9 -16.47 -47.78 -2.42
N VAL A 10 -16.94 -48.06 -3.64
CA VAL A 10 -16.85 -47.15 -4.78
C VAL A 10 -17.75 -45.92 -4.57
N LEU A 11 -18.95 -46.11 -4.02
CA LEU A 11 -19.86 -45.00 -3.73
C LEU A 11 -19.31 -44.08 -2.65
N GLY A 12 -18.69 -44.65 -1.61
CA GLY A 12 -18.02 -43.89 -0.55
C GLY A 12 -16.83 -43.07 -1.06
N MET A 13 -16.05 -43.66 -1.99
CA MET A 13 -14.90 -42.98 -2.59
C MET A 13 -15.35 -41.83 -3.53
N LEU A 14 -16.45 -42.00 -4.27
CA LEU A 14 -17.03 -40.99 -5.13
C LEU A 14 -17.57 -39.80 -4.31
N LEU A 15 -18.24 -40.06 -3.19
CA LEU A 15 -18.71 -39.03 -2.26
C LEU A 15 -17.56 -38.26 -1.61
N LEU A 16 -16.46 -38.95 -1.27
CA LEU A 16 -15.28 -38.29 -0.71
C LEU A 16 -14.59 -37.34 -1.72
N VAL A 17 -14.49 -37.78 -2.98
CA VAL A 17 -13.90 -36.97 -4.06
C VAL A 17 -14.77 -35.75 -4.37
N THR A 18 -16.10 -35.90 -4.39
CA THR A 18 -17.00 -34.74 -4.61
C THR A 18 -16.97 -33.77 -3.43
N PHE A 19 -16.82 -34.26 -2.20
CA PHE A 19 -16.70 -33.40 -1.02
C PHE A 19 -15.39 -32.62 -1.01
N LEU A 20 -14.26 -33.27 -1.35
CA LEU A 20 -12.97 -32.63 -1.47
C LEU A 20 -12.94 -31.60 -2.62
N ALA A 21 -13.54 -31.91 -3.76
CA ALA A 21 -13.66 -31.00 -4.88
C ALA A 21 -14.50 -29.75 -4.53
N ASN A 22 -15.59 -29.93 -3.79
CA ASN A 22 -16.41 -28.80 -3.32
C ASN A 22 -15.68 -27.95 -2.26
N CYS A 23 -14.88 -28.52 -1.37
CA CYS A 23 -14.06 -27.76 -0.44
C CYS A 23 -13.03 -26.89 -1.16
N HIS A 24 -12.36 -27.41 -2.19
CA HIS A 24 -11.42 -26.64 -2.99
C HIS A 24 -12.10 -25.52 -3.82
N LEU A 25 -13.32 -25.74 -4.31
CA LEU A 25 -14.09 -24.74 -5.03
C LEU A 25 -14.59 -23.60 -4.12
N VAL A 26 -14.91 -23.90 -2.86
CA VAL A 26 -15.33 -22.88 -1.88
C VAL A 26 -14.15 -22.00 -1.44
N GLU A 27 -12.94 -22.53 -1.40
CA GLU A 27 -11.74 -21.75 -1.07
C GLU A 27 -11.31 -20.80 -2.23
N ALA A 28 -11.61 -21.19 -3.48
CA ALA A 28 -11.32 -20.37 -4.67
C ALA A 28 -12.32 -19.21 -4.89
N ALA A 29 -13.44 -19.19 -4.20
CA ALA A 29 -14.49 -18.18 -4.30
C ALA A 29 -14.53 -17.22 -3.10
N ARG A 30 -13.42 -17.05 -2.38
CA ARG A 30 -13.29 -15.90 -1.49
C ARG A 30 -13.21 -14.65 -2.38
N ASP A 31 -14.29 -13.92 -2.49
CA ASP A 31 -14.28 -12.58 -3.10
C ASP A 31 -13.17 -11.78 -2.41
N LYS A 32 -12.10 -11.52 -3.16
CA LYS A 32 -11.02 -10.70 -2.64
C LYS A 32 -11.59 -9.33 -2.32
N SER A 33 -11.37 -8.85 -1.12
CA SER A 33 -11.74 -7.49 -0.78
C SER A 33 -11.02 -6.51 -1.71
N SER A 34 -11.76 -5.53 -2.22
CA SER A 34 -11.22 -4.52 -3.10
C SER A 34 -10.58 -3.38 -2.32
N VAL A 35 -9.43 -2.91 -2.79
CA VAL A 35 -8.63 -1.86 -2.15
C VAL A 35 -8.36 -0.74 -3.13
N LEU A 36 -8.64 0.49 -2.75
CA LEU A 36 -8.21 1.70 -3.45
C LEU A 36 -6.93 2.21 -2.77
N LEU A 37 -5.80 2.14 -3.47
CA LEU A 37 -4.52 2.69 -3.01
C LEU A 37 -4.35 4.10 -3.58
N VAL A 38 -4.43 5.10 -2.73
CA VAL A 38 -4.24 6.52 -3.07
C VAL A 38 -2.92 7.01 -2.53
N PHE A 39 -2.07 7.56 -3.40
CA PHE A 39 -0.82 8.21 -3.02
C PHE A 39 -0.89 9.71 -3.28
N ASN A 40 -0.88 10.50 -2.22
CA ASN A 40 -0.85 11.96 -2.27
C ASN A 40 0.58 12.47 -2.07
N ASP A 41 1.14 13.12 -3.08
CA ASP A 41 2.51 13.64 -3.06
C ASP A 41 2.54 15.14 -2.78
N GLN A 42 2.78 15.50 -1.54
CA GLN A 42 2.96 16.89 -1.09
C GLN A 42 4.43 17.31 -1.00
N SER A 43 5.35 16.47 -1.47
CA SER A 43 6.78 16.75 -1.38
C SER A 43 7.24 17.96 -2.24
N GLY A 44 6.43 18.36 -3.22
CA GLY A 44 6.78 19.36 -4.23
C GLY A 44 7.79 18.86 -5.27
N ARG A 45 8.16 17.56 -5.25
CA ARG A 45 9.17 16.94 -6.12
C ARG A 45 8.61 15.84 -7.03
N GLY A 46 7.33 15.51 -6.91
CA GLY A 46 6.74 14.30 -7.47
C GLY A 46 6.95 14.09 -8.95
N LYS A 47 6.73 15.12 -9.76
CA LYS A 47 6.82 15.02 -11.23
C LYS A 47 8.25 14.76 -11.72
N GLU A 48 9.24 15.41 -11.12
CA GLU A 48 10.63 15.27 -11.53
C GLU A 48 11.26 13.96 -11.08
N GLU A 49 10.85 13.45 -9.92
CA GLU A 49 11.46 12.30 -9.27
C GLU A 49 10.67 11.02 -9.42
N ARG A 50 9.49 11.06 -10.06
CA ARG A 50 8.61 9.91 -10.28
C ARG A 50 8.24 9.21 -8.96
N LEU A 51 7.99 9.98 -7.90
CA LEU A 51 7.80 9.46 -6.56
C LEU A 51 6.52 8.64 -6.43
N SER A 52 5.44 9.06 -7.09
CA SER A 52 4.17 8.32 -7.14
C SER A 52 4.34 6.93 -7.78
N GLU A 53 5.06 6.84 -8.90
CA GLU A 53 5.33 5.55 -9.55
C GLU A 53 6.11 4.60 -8.61
N ILE A 54 7.10 5.13 -7.89
CA ILE A 54 7.87 4.35 -6.91
C ILE A 54 6.95 3.88 -5.77
N ALA A 55 6.05 4.74 -5.30
CA ALA A 55 5.12 4.39 -4.24
C ALA A 55 4.18 3.27 -4.67
N HIS A 56 3.55 3.41 -5.83
CA HIS A 56 2.69 2.37 -6.40
C HIS A 56 3.44 1.05 -6.62
N GLU A 57 4.66 1.09 -7.15
CA GLU A 57 5.45 -0.12 -7.36
C GLU A 57 5.72 -0.86 -6.05
N VAL A 58 6.15 -0.14 -5.00
CA VAL A 58 6.50 -0.75 -3.72
C VAL A 58 5.26 -1.27 -2.98
N LEU A 59 4.20 -0.46 -2.91
CA LEU A 59 3.00 -0.80 -2.15
C LEU A 59 2.17 -1.88 -2.86
N ASN A 60 2.01 -1.80 -4.18
CA ASN A 60 1.29 -2.83 -4.94
C ASN A 60 1.93 -4.21 -4.79
N ARG A 61 3.25 -4.32 -4.70
CA ARG A 61 3.91 -5.61 -4.43
C ARG A 61 3.49 -6.25 -3.10
N LYS A 62 3.12 -5.43 -2.11
CA LYS A 62 2.67 -5.91 -0.79
C LYS A 62 1.19 -6.27 -0.77
N ILE A 63 0.38 -5.59 -1.57
CA ILE A 63 -1.08 -5.75 -1.60
C ILE A 63 -1.49 -6.81 -2.64
N ASN A 64 -0.79 -6.88 -3.77
CA ASN A 64 -1.08 -7.80 -4.87
C ASN A 64 -1.08 -9.27 -4.40
N GLY A 65 -2.12 -9.98 -4.81
CA GLY A 65 -2.34 -11.38 -4.46
C GLY A 65 -3.28 -11.57 -3.27
N LEU A 66 -3.37 -10.60 -2.36
CA LEU A 66 -4.29 -10.64 -1.20
C LEU A 66 -5.60 -9.90 -1.50
N TYR A 67 -5.52 -8.78 -2.23
CA TYR A 67 -6.64 -7.88 -2.52
C TYR A 67 -6.76 -7.62 -4.02
N GLU A 68 -7.94 -7.19 -4.44
CA GLU A 68 -8.16 -6.60 -5.76
C GLU A 68 -7.86 -5.10 -5.68
N VAL A 69 -6.85 -4.63 -6.43
CA VAL A 69 -6.45 -3.22 -6.42
C VAL A 69 -7.25 -2.46 -7.48
N VAL A 70 -8.02 -1.45 -7.04
CA VAL A 70 -8.78 -0.55 -7.90
C VAL A 70 -7.87 0.55 -8.43
N ASP A 71 -8.06 0.96 -9.71
CA ASP A 71 -7.27 2.04 -10.31
C ASP A 71 -7.56 3.38 -9.60
N SER A 72 -6.52 3.99 -9.07
CA SER A 72 -6.58 5.22 -8.26
C SER A 72 -6.18 6.49 -8.99
N LYS A 73 -5.77 6.43 -10.26
CA LYS A 73 -5.20 7.59 -10.98
C LYS A 73 -6.11 8.82 -10.99
N GLN A 74 -7.40 8.60 -11.21
CA GLN A 74 -8.36 9.71 -11.21
C GLN A 74 -8.59 10.25 -9.79
N ALA A 75 -8.64 9.38 -8.78
CA ALA A 75 -8.75 9.78 -7.38
C ALA A 75 -7.54 10.64 -6.96
N GLU A 76 -6.34 10.21 -7.33
CA GLU A 76 -5.11 10.94 -7.02
C GLU A 76 -5.07 12.33 -7.68
N MET A 77 -5.49 12.43 -8.95
CA MET A 77 -5.56 13.73 -9.63
C MET A 77 -6.53 14.70 -8.94
N ARG A 78 -7.71 14.23 -8.53
CA ARG A 78 -8.69 15.06 -7.80
C ARG A 78 -8.17 15.52 -6.45
N LEU A 79 -7.61 14.60 -5.69
CA LEU A 79 -7.09 14.90 -4.35
C LEU A 79 -5.85 15.80 -4.39
N ALA A 80 -5.07 15.76 -5.47
CA ALA A 80 -3.91 16.64 -5.64
C ALA A 80 -4.28 18.11 -5.95
N GLU A 81 -5.50 18.36 -6.46
CA GLU A 81 -5.99 19.71 -6.76
C GLU A 81 -6.47 20.46 -5.52
N ASP A 82 -6.85 19.74 -4.47
CA ASP A 82 -7.44 20.32 -3.26
C ASP A 82 -6.76 19.79 -1.99
N SER A 83 -6.00 20.65 -1.34
CA SER A 83 -5.17 20.30 -0.17
C SER A 83 -5.94 20.20 1.16
N HIS A 84 -7.28 20.33 1.15
CA HIS A 84 -8.09 20.38 2.37
C HIS A 84 -8.64 19.03 2.84
N TYR A 85 -8.42 17.94 2.11
CA TYR A 85 -8.99 16.62 2.44
C TYR A 85 -8.27 15.85 3.57
N GLU A 86 -7.16 16.36 4.06
CA GLU A 86 -6.24 15.59 4.90
C GLU A 86 -6.74 15.31 6.31
N GLU A 87 -7.55 16.20 6.86
CA GLU A 87 -7.98 16.10 8.26
C GLU A 87 -9.40 15.56 8.41
N ASP A 88 -10.28 15.78 7.41
CA ASP A 88 -11.69 15.45 7.51
C ASP A 88 -12.04 14.14 6.78
N LEU A 89 -12.21 13.06 7.54
CA LEU A 89 -12.58 11.75 7.01
C LEU A 89 -13.86 11.74 6.17
N PRO A 90 -14.96 12.38 6.58
CA PRO A 90 -16.18 12.51 5.77
C PRO A 90 -15.95 13.13 4.40
N VAL A 91 -15.14 14.20 4.33
CA VAL A 91 -14.82 14.89 3.08
C VAL A 91 -14.01 13.98 2.16
N LEU A 92 -12.97 13.34 2.69
CA LEU A 92 -12.16 12.38 1.93
C LEU A 92 -13.02 11.23 1.37
N LEU A 93 -13.93 10.68 2.18
CA LEU A 93 -14.80 9.59 1.74
C LEU A 93 -15.81 10.02 0.68
N SER A 94 -16.33 11.26 0.72
CA SER A 94 -17.25 11.78 -0.29
C SER A 94 -16.57 11.87 -1.66
N GLU A 95 -15.31 12.28 -1.73
CA GLU A 95 -14.53 12.34 -2.98
C GLU A 95 -14.22 10.94 -3.54
N LEU A 96 -14.15 9.96 -2.67
CA LEU A 96 -13.85 8.58 -3.04
C LEU A 96 -15.10 7.71 -3.18
N GLU A 97 -16.32 8.28 -3.08
CA GLU A 97 -17.57 7.52 -3.08
C GLU A 97 -17.76 6.69 -4.35
N GLU A 98 -17.40 7.25 -5.51
CA GLU A 98 -17.60 6.60 -6.82
C GLU A 98 -16.72 5.37 -7.06
N TYR A 99 -15.63 5.18 -6.29
CA TYR A 99 -14.70 4.06 -6.49
C TYR A 99 -15.21 2.79 -5.79
N PRO A 100 -15.31 1.66 -6.49
CA PRO A 100 -15.85 0.41 -5.95
C PRO A 100 -14.81 -0.32 -5.08
N ALA A 101 -14.40 0.28 -3.97
CA ALA A 101 -13.44 -0.30 -3.04
C ALA A 101 -14.05 -0.54 -1.67
N THR A 102 -13.69 -1.66 -1.02
CA THR A 102 -14.06 -1.97 0.35
C THR A 102 -13.20 -1.18 1.34
N TYR A 103 -11.91 -1.09 1.04
CA TYR A 103 -10.93 -0.36 1.85
C TYR A 103 -10.24 0.72 1.04
N VAL A 104 -9.88 1.81 1.70
CA VAL A 104 -9.01 2.85 1.16
C VAL A 104 -7.71 2.83 1.95
N ILE A 105 -6.59 2.72 1.24
CA ILE A 105 -5.25 2.94 1.76
C ILE A 105 -4.80 4.31 1.26
N TYR A 106 -4.82 5.29 2.14
CA TYR A 106 -4.38 6.64 1.84
C TYR A 106 -2.97 6.85 2.38
N VAL A 107 -2.05 7.11 1.46
CA VAL A 107 -0.62 7.32 1.75
C VAL A 107 -0.25 8.71 1.31
N GLU A 108 0.24 9.50 2.24
CA GLU A 108 0.61 10.89 2.04
C GLU A 108 2.12 11.08 2.21
N LEU A 109 2.78 11.61 1.19
CA LEU A 109 4.19 11.99 1.27
C LEU A 109 4.32 13.47 1.63
N LEU A 110 4.75 13.74 2.84
CA LEU A 110 5.03 15.09 3.32
C LEU A 110 6.35 15.63 2.73
N PRO A 111 6.57 16.97 2.78
CA PRO A 111 7.82 17.56 2.32
C PRO A 111 9.04 16.92 2.98
N PHE A 112 10.05 16.59 2.16
CA PHE A 112 11.29 16.02 2.67
C PHE A 112 12.00 16.99 3.61
N LYS A 113 12.47 16.47 4.76
CA LYS A 113 13.38 17.23 5.62
C LYS A 113 14.81 16.96 5.19
N GLN A 114 15.51 18.01 4.73
CA GLN A 114 16.90 17.94 4.33
C GLN A 114 17.75 18.70 5.34
N VAL A 115 18.81 18.04 5.81
CA VAL A 115 19.82 18.65 6.70
C VAL A 115 21.17 18.48 6.03
N GLU A 116 21.91 19.57 5.89
CA GLU A 116 23.27 19.56 5.37
C GLU A 116 24.23 20.01 6.49
N GLY A 117 25.24 19.18 6.71
CA GLY A 117 26.36 19.48 7.59
C GLY A 117 27.61 19.68 6.74
N PHE A 118 28.32 20.76 7.00
CA PHE A 118 29.58 21.05 6.32
C PHE A 118 30.72 21.09 7.35
N ASN A 119 31.76 20.31 7.07
CA ASN A 119 33.03 20.39 7.75
C ASN A 119 34.14 20.53 6.70
N ILE A 120 35.31 21.05 7.03
CA ILE A 120 36.39 21.38 6.10
C ILE A 120 36.77 20.24 5.15
N ILE A 121 36.52 18.99 5.55
CA ILE A 121 36.91 17.77 4.81
C ILE A 121 35.73 16.94 4.36
N TRP A 122 34.54 17.07 5.01
CA TRP A 122 33.39 16.20 4.80
C TRP A 122 32.12 17.00 4.55
N HIS A 123 31.39 16.61 3.53
CA HIS A 123 30.04 17.10 3.30
C HIS A 123 29.05 15.99 3.65
N ARG A 124 28.30 16.18 4.72
CA ARG A 124 27.25 15.27 5.15
C ARG A 124 25.91 15.81 4.73
N LYS A 125 25.16 14.98 4.01
CA LYS A 125 23.78 15.26 3.62
C LYS A 125 22.85 14.21 4.20
N LYS A 126 21.81 14.68 4.90
CA LYS A 126 20.79 13.83 5.48
C LYS A 126 19.43 14.21 4.89
N MET A 127 18.69 13.20 4.44
CA MET A 127 17.34 13.37 3.90
C MET A 127 16.38 12.42 4.60
N THR A 128 15.27 12.99 5.09
CA THR A 128 14.20 12.24 5.74
C THR A 128 12.94 12.33 4.90
N ALA A 129 12.38 11.18 4.53
CA ALA A 129 11.01 11.07 4.01
C ALA A 129 10.07 10.85 5.20
N ASN A 130 8.98 11.61 5.24
CA ASN A 130 7.90 11.44 6.21
C ASN A 130 6.65 11.05 5.44
N ILE A 131 5.99 9.97 5.87
CA ILE A 131 4.81 9.41 5.21
C ILE A 131 3.71 9.21 6.24
N GLY A 132 2.55 9.80 5.96
CA GLY A 132 1.30 9.49 6.65
C GLY A 132 0.63 8.26 6.02
N LEU A 133 0.18 7.32 6.84
CA LEU A 133 -0.63 6.18 6.42
C LEU A 133 -1.98 6.23 7.13
N ARG A 134 -3.06 6.11 6.36
CA ARG A 134 -4.43 5.90 6.86
C ARG A 134 -5.03 4.68 6.15
N ILE A 135 -5.63 3.78 6.91
CA ILE A 135 -6.42 2.66 6.40
C ILE A 135 -7.86 2.88 6.82
N ILE A 136 -8.76 2.92 5.86
CA ILE A 136 -10.16 3.29 6.05
C ILE A 136 -11.05 2.15 5.56
N ASP A 137 -11.97 1.71 6.39
CA ASP A 137 -13.11 0.88 6.00
C ASP A 137 -14.17 1.80 5.40
N LYS A 138 -14.28 1.78 4.08
CA LYS A 138 -15.19 2.67 3.34
C LYS A 138 -16.66 2.33 3.63
N LYS A 139 -16.97 1.03 3.77
CA LYS A 139 -18.34 0.57 4.02
C LYS A 139 -18.88 1.06 5.36
N ASN A 140 -18.03 1.09 6.37
CA ASN A 140 -18.40 1.52 7.72
C ASN A 140 -18.02 2.98 8.00
N SER A 141 -17.46 3.69 7.01
CA SER A 141 -16.97 5.08 7.14
C SER A 141 -16.06 5.25 8.36
N LYS A 142 -15.19 4.28 8.59
CA LYS A 142 -14.35 4.21 9.78
C LYS A 142 -12.88 4.14 9.44
N GLU A 143 -12.09 5.02 10.05
CA GLU A 143 -10.64 4.90 10.03
C GLU A 143 -10.23 3.74 10.95
N ILE A 144 -9.57 2.71 10.36
CA ILE A 144 -9.12 1.51 11.07
C ILE A 144 -7.74 1.75 11.68
N PHE A 145 -6.90 2.49 10.94
CA PHE A 145 -5.52 2.71 11.31
C PHE A 145 -5.02 4.06 10.79
N ARG A 146 -4.22 4.77 11.62
CA ARG A 146 -3.53 6.01 11.25
C ARG A 146 -2.20 6.09 11.94
N GLN A 147 -1.12 6.29 11.17
CA GLN A 147 0.23 6.45 11.72
C GLN A 147 1.15 7.17 10.74
N GLU A 148 2.13 7.90 11.29
CA GLU A 148 3.22 8.49 10.52
C GLU A 148 4.46 7.61 10.58
N TYR A 149 5.16 7.52 9.45
CA TYR A 149 6.41 6.79 9.29
C TYR A 149 7.48 7.70 8.73
N ASN A 150 8.71 7.48 9.16
CA ASN A 150 9.84 8.20 8.61
C ASN A 150 10.98 7.25 8.25
N ALA A 151 11.74 7.61 7.23
CA ALA A 151 12.98 6.96 6.91
C ALA A 151 14.05 7.99 6.57
N VAL A 152 15.20 7.78 7.14
CA VAL A 152 16.36 8.66 7.00
C VAL A 152 17.37 8.01 6.07
N ARG A 153 17.91 8.79 5.14
CA ARG A 153 19.12 8.44 4.40
C ARG A 153 20.16 9.49 4.65
N GLU A 154 21.34 9.01 4.93
CA GLU A 154 22.53 9.80 5.19
C GLU A 154 23.58 9.41 4.16
N ASP A 155 24.27 10.41 3.61
CA ASP A 155 25.35 10.20 2.68
C ASP A 155 26.52 11.11 3.07
N ASP A 156 27.67 10.49 3.25
CA ASP A 156 28.93 11.16 3.53
C ASP A 156 29.80 11.02 2.27
N THR A 157 29.98 12.11 1.54
CA THR A 157 30.81 12.10 0.32
C THR A 157 31.99 13.03 0.45
N ASP A 158 33.17 12.52 0.09
CA ASP A 158 34.41 13.28 0.13
C ASP A 158 34.52 14.27 -1.02
N TYR A 159 33.97 13.97 -2.20
CA TYR A 159 34.21 14.75 -3.43
C TYR A 159 33.07 14.81 -4.46
N PHE A 160 32.00 14.01 -4.34
CA PHE A 160 30.92 13.98 -5.33
C PHE A 160 29.56 14.15 -4.70
N PHE A 161 28.81 15.12 -5.19
CA PHE A 161 27.42 15.32 -4.79
C PHE A 161 26.58 14.13 -5.21
N VAL A 162 26.13 13.33 -4.25
CA VAL A 162 24.96 12.48 -4.50
C VAL A 162 23.76 13.42 -4.69
N GLY A 163 23.15 13.36 -5.85
CA GLY A 163 22.01 14.23 -6.16
C GLY A 163 20.91 14.04 -5.14
N SER A 164 20.31 15.14 -4.69
CA SER A 164 19.19 15.17 -3.73
C SER A 164 18.05 14.24 -4.17
N SER A 165 17.83 14.11 -5.46
CA SER A 165 16.86 13.21 -6.08
C SER A 165 17.11 11.72 -5.78
N SER A 166 18.37 11.27 -5.81
CA SER A 166 18.70 9.89 -5.44
C SER A 166 18.43 9.61 -3.96
N MET A 167 18.75 10.56 -3.09
CA MET A 167 18.50 10.43 -1.65
C MET A 167 17.01 10.45 -1.33
N ALA A 168 16.23 11.33 -1.97
CA ALA A 168 14.78 11.39 -1.83
C ALA A 168 14.14 10.04 -2.19
N ARG A 169 14.50 9.48 -3.36
CA ARG A 169 14.00 8.16 -3.77
C ARG A 169 14.39 7.02 -2.82
N LYS A 170 15.62 7.04 -2.30
CA LYS A 170 16.09 6.01 -1.35
C LYS A 170 15.39 6.14 0.02
N SER A 171 15.22 7.36 0.54
CA SER A 171 14.50 7.57 1.80
C SER A 171 13.02 7.24 1.66
N LEU A 172 12.38 7.62 0.54
CA LEU A 172 11.01 7.24 0.23
C LEU A 172 10.83 5.71 0.20
N LYS A 173 11.67 4.99 -0.54
CA LYS A 173 11.60 3.52 -0.59
C LYS A 173 11.74 2.88 0.80
N GLY A 174 12.62 3.43 1.64
CA GLY A 174 12.76 2.96 3.01
C GLY A 174 11.51 3.15 3.86
N ALA A 175 10.88 4.32 3.77
CA ALA A 175 9.64 4.60 4.48
C ALA A 175 8.46 3.75 3.94
N LEU A 176 8.34 3.62 2.61
CA LEU A 176 7.30 2.80 1.97
C LEU A 176 7.41 1.31 2.31
N PHE A 177 8.62 0.82 2.54
CA PHE A 177 8.78 -0.56 2.99
C PHE A 177 8.11 -0.77 4.36
N THR A 178 8.34 0.13 5.31
CA THR A 178 7.71 0.08 6.64
C THR A 178 6.18 0.28 6.55
N VAL A 179 5.74 1.20 5.69
CA VAL A 179 4.30 1.40 5.41
C VAL A 179 3.67 0.11 4.86
N GLY A 180 4.33 -0.55 3.91
CA GLY A 180 3.86 -1.82 3.35
C GLY A 180 3.72 -2.94 4.37
N GLU A 181 4.65 -3.04 5.34
CA GLU A 181 4.52 -3.97 6.46
C GLU A 181 3.32 -3.63 7.35
N ALA A 182 3.13 -2.34 7.66
CA ALA A 182 1.98 -1.90 8.45
C ALA A 182 0.64 -2.21 7.75
N ILE A 183 0.53 -1.99 6.44
CA ILE A 183 -0.65 -2.36 5.64
C ILE A 183 -0.93 -3.86 5.80
N SER A 184 0.09 -4.70 5.66
CA SER A 184 -0.07 -6.16 5.76
C SER A 184 -0.56 -6.63 7.14
N VAL A 185 -0.30 -5.86 8.21
CA VAL A 185 -0.71 -6.18 9.58
C VAL A 185 -2.12 -5.67 9.90
N HIS A 186 -2.46 -4.47 9.42
CA HIS A 186 -3.67 -3.75 9.85
C HIS A 186 -4.83 -3.82 8.87
N LEU A 187 -4.57 -4.20 7.62
CA LEU A 187 -5.64 -4.39 6.63
C LEU A 187 -6.33 -5.74 6.89
N PRO A 188 -7.65 -5.78 7.14
CA PRO A 188 -8.39 -7.03 7.38
C PRO A 188 -8.37 -7.96 6.18
N LEU A 189 -8.07 -9.25 6.40
CA LEU A 189 -8.11 -10.33 5.39
C LEU A 189 -9.53 -10.86 5.16
#